data_e6fc6d0d09aaddb676aa0f775ed05594
#
_entry.id   e6fc6d0d09aaddb676aa0f775ed05594
#
_cell.length_a   1.000
_cell.length_b   1.000
_cell.length_c   1.000
_cell.angle_alpha   90.00
_cell.angle_beta   90.00
_cell.angle_gamma   90.00
#
_symmetry.space_group_name_H-M   'P 1'
#
loop_
_entity.id
_entity.type
_entity.pdbx_description
1 polymer ?
#
loop_
_entity_poly.entity_id
_entity_poly.type
_entity_poly.pdbx_seq_one_letter_code
_entity_poly.pdbx_strand_id
1 'polypeptide(L)'
;MITDENIIELFFARSEQGIRELDTKYGKDFHNLSYHIVGSRQDAEECVNDAYLGAWNAIPPARPNPLLTYICKIVRNISLKIYYRKE
;
A
#
# COMPACT_ATOMS: atom_id res chain seq x y z
N MET A 1 -16.40 -7.05 -7.73
CA MET A 1 -15.18 -6.57 -7.06
C MET A 1 -15.56 -5.52 -6.03
N ILE A 2 -14.91 -5.55 -4.87
CA ILE A 2 -15.18 -4.62 -3.79
C ILE A 2 -14.82 -3.18 -4.20
N THR A 3 -15.60 -2.20 -3.73
CA THR A 3 -15.33 -0.80 -4.02
C THR A 3 -14.25 -0.26 -3.07
N ASP A 4 -13.59 0.82 -3.50
CA ASP A 4 -12.60 1.48 -2.64
C ASP A 4 -13.23 1.97 -1.34
N GLU A 5 -14.48 2.47 -1.39
CA GLU A 5 -15.18 2.91 -0.19
C GLU A 5 -15.38 1.77 0.80
N ASN A 6 -15.73 0.59 0.29
CA ASN A 6 -15.90 -0.59 1.16
C ASN A 6 -14.58 -1.02 1.78
N ILE A 7 -13.48 -0.91 1.03
CA ILE A 7 -12.15 -1.20 1.58
C ILE A 7 -11.85 -0.23 2.73
N ILE A 8 -12.11 1.05 2.52
CA ILE A 8 -11.89 2.08 3.55
C ILE A 8 -12.75 1.79 4.79
N GLU A 9 -14.02 1.40 4.59
CA GLU A 9 -14.87 1.06 5.72
C GLU A 9 -14.35 -0.13 6.51
N LEU A 10 -13.75 -1.11 5.85
CA LEU A 10 -13.11 -2.22 6.55
C LEU A 10 -11.94 -1.75 7.41
N PHE A 11 -11.14 -0.80 6.91
CA PHE A 11 -10.07 -0.19 7.69
C PHE A 11 -10.64 0.55 8.91
N PHE A 12 -11.74 1.30 8.71
CA PHE A 12 -12.39 2.02 9.82
C PHE A 12 -12.93 1.06 10.88
N ALA A 13 -13.41 -0.10 10.45
CA ALA A 13 -13.88 -1.14 11.36
C ALA A 13 -12.73 -1.91 12.02
N ARG A 14 -11.49 -1.56 11.71
CA ARG A 14 -10.28 -2.25 12.17
C ARG A 14 -10.30 -3.73 11.78
N SER A 15 -10.86 -4.02 10.61
CA SER A 15 -10.90 -5.38 10.06
C SER A 15 -9.70 -5.61 9.15
N GLU A 16 -8.89 -6.62 9.45
CA GLU A 16 -7.74 -6.98 8.63
C GLU A 16 -8.16 -7.42 7.22
N GLN A 17 -9.43 -7.75 7.04
CA GLN A 17 -9.96 -8.05 5.72
C GLN A 17 -9.75 -6.87 4.76
N GLY A 18 -9.72 -5.63 5.28
CA GLY A 18 -9.44 -4.45 4.47
C GLY A 18 -8.09 -4.52 3.78
N ILE A 19 -7.07 -4.98 4.48
CA ILE A 19 -5.72 -5.14 3.89
C ILE A 19 -5.76 -6.22 2.81
N ARG A 20 -6.42 -7.35 3.07
CA ARG A 20 -6.52 -8.43 2.09
C ARG A 20 -7.25 -7.98 0.83
N GLU A 21 -8.33 -7.23 1.00
CA GLU A 21 -9.08 -6.72 -0.15
C GLU A 21 -8.28 -5.68 -0.94
N LEU A 22 -7.55 -4.84 -0.24
CA LEU A 22 -6.66 -3.87 -0.89
C LEU A 22 -5.61 -4.59 -1.74
N ASP A 23 -4.98 -5.61 -1.17
CA ASP A 23 -3.96 -6.40 -1.87
C ASP A 23 -4.55 -7.14 -3.07
N THR A 24 -5.72 -7.73 -2.91
CA THR A 24 -6.40 -8.44 -4.00
C THR A 24 -6.71 -7.50 -5.16
N LYS A 25 -7.18 -6.30 -4.85
CA LYS A 25 -7.61 -5.35 -5.87
C LYS A 25 -6.43 -4.66 -6.55
N TYR A 26 -5.43 -4.25 -5.81
CA TYR A 26 -4.37 -3.37 -6.31
C TYR A 26 -2.95 -3.87 -6.05
N GLY A 27 -2.80 -5.04 -5.42
CA GLY A 27 -1.48 -5.52 -5.01
C GLY A 27 -0.45 -5.58 -6.13
N LYS A 28 -0.87 -6.00 -7.32
CA LYS A 28 0.05 -6.07 -8.46
C LYS A 28 0.60 -4.69 -8.82
N ASP A 29 -0.24 -3.67 -8.76
CA ASP A 29 0.18 -2.31 -9.06
C ASP A 29 1.22 -1.83 -8.06
N PHE A 30 1.00 -2.12 -6.78
CA PHE A 30 1.92 -1.72 -5.72
C PHE A 30 3.26 -2.44 -5.84
N HIS A 31 3.22 -3.75 -6.09
CA HIS A 31 4.45 -4.54 -6.22
C HIS A 31 5.25 -4.11 -7.46
N ASN A 32 4.57 -3.87 -8.58
CA ASN A 32 5.24 -3.41 -9.80
C ASN A 32 5.89 -2.05 -9.60
N LEU A 33 5.17 -1.13 -8.96
CA LEU A 33 5.71 0.20 -8.68
C LEU A 33 6.98 0.10 -7.84
N SER A 34 6.92 -0.65 -6.74
CA SER A 34 8.06 -0.79 -5.85
C SER A 34 9.23 -1.50 -6.55
N TYR A 35 8.93 -2.57 -7.29
CA TYR A 35 9.97 -3.32 -8.00
C TYR A 35 10.74 -2.45 -8.98
N HIS A 36 10.03 -1.58 -9.71
CA HIS A 36 10.69 -0.68 -10.67
C HIS A 36 11.63 0.31 -9.98
N ILE A 37 11.38 0.61 -8.72
CA ILE A 37 12.23 1.53 -7.96
C ILE A 37 13.41 0.79 -7.32
N VAL A 38 13.15 -0.33 -6.64
CA VAL A 38 14.18 -0.99 -5.83
C VAL A 38 14.92 -2.11 -6.58
N GLY A 39 14.36 -2.64 -7.66
CA GLY A 39 15.02 -3.63 -8.50
C GLY A 39 15.12 -5.03 -7.91
N SER A 40 14.48 -5.30 -6.78
CA SER A 40 14.48 -6.59 -6.11
C SER A 40 13.06 -6.95 -5.71
N ARG A 41 12.63 -8.17 -6.04
CA ARG A 41 11.29 -8.63 -5.68
C ARG A 41 11.12 -8.74 -4.18
N GLN A 42 12.16 -9.18 -3.49
CA GLN A 42 12.11 -9.32 -2.04
C GLN A 42 11.98 -7.96 -1.36
N ASP A 43 12.76 -6.98 -1.81
CA ASP A 43 12.68 -5.62 -1.27
C ASP A 43 11.33 -4.98 -1.60
N ALA A 44 10.80 -5.22 -2.82
CA ALA A 44 9.49 -4.70 -3.20
C ALA A 44 8.39 -5.25 -2.29
N GLU A 45 8.45 -6.54 -1.99
CA GLU A 45 7.47 -7.17 -1.10
C GLU A 45 7.50 -6.53 0.29
N GLU A 46 8.71 -6.30 0.83
CA GLU A 46 8.84 -5.63 2.12
C GLU A 46 8.28 -4.21 2.07
N CYS A 47 8.56 -3.48 0.99
CA CYS A 47 8.05 -2.11 0.84
C CYS A 47 6.53 -2.08 0.81
N VAL A 48 5.92 -3.01 0.09
CA VAL A 48 4.46 -3.07 -0.01
C VAL A 48 3.85 -3.44 1.34
N ASN A 49 4.45 -4.39 2.05
CA ASN A 49 3.97 -4.76 3.39
C ASN A 49 4.07 -3.58 4.35
N ASP A 50 5.16 -2.83 4.31
CA ASP A 50 5.33 -1.62 5.13
C ASP A 50 4.30 -0.56 4.76
N ALA A 51 3.98 -0.44 3.47
CA ALA A 51 2.95 0.50 3.01
C ALA A 51 1.57 0.12 3.54
N TYR A 52 1.26 -1.16 3.58
CA TYR A 52 -0.01 -1.63 4.15
C TYR A 52 -0.10 -1.30 5.63
N LEU A 53 1.00 -1.47 6.37
CA LEU A 53 1.03 -1.09 7.77
C LEU A 53 0.85 0.42 7.94
N GLY A 54 1.48 1.22 7.07
CA GLY A 54 1.30 2.66 7.09
C GLY A 54 -0.14 3.05 6.84
N ALA A 55 -0.80 2.41 5.87
CA ALA A 55 -2.21 2.64 5.59
C ALA A 55 -3.08 2.23 6.77
N TRP A 56 -2.78 1.10 7.38
CA TRP A 56 -3.50 0.63 8.56
C TRP A 56 -3.47 1.63 9.70
N ASN A 57 -2.31 2.28 9.88
CA ASN A 57 -2.14 3.27 10.94
C ASN A 57 -2.77 4.63 10.60
N ALA A 58 -2.91 4.95 9.32
CA ALA A 58 -3.44 6.24 8.87
C ALA A 58 -4.96 6.21 8.68
N ILE A 59 -5.54 5.08 8.38
CA ILE A 59 -6.96 4.91 8.11
C ILE A 59 -7.58 4.06 9.22
N PRO A 60 -8.42 4.57 10.13
CA PRO A 60 -8.84 5.94 10.23
C PRO A 60 -7.76 6.83 10.82
N PRO A 61 -7.91 8.16 10.81
CA PRO A 61 -9.09 8.92 10.34
C PRO A 61 -9.06 9.29 8.86
N ALA A 62 -7.95 9.05 8.14
CA ALA A 62 -7.87 9.42 6.74
C ALA A 62 -8.95 8.68 5.93
N ARG A 63 -9.54 9.40 4.96
CA ARG A 63 -10.47 8.83 3.98
C ARG A 63 -9.95 9.18 2.58
N PRO A 64 -8.92 8.45 2.12
CA PRO A 64 -8.28 8.80 0.85
C PRO A 64 -9.20 8.59 -0.36
N ASN A 65 -9.12 9.53 -1.29
CA ASN A 65 -9.85 9.46 -2.55
C ASN A 65 -9.05 10.20 -3.63
N PRO A 66 -8.45 9.51 -4.58
CA PRO A 66 -8.56 8.08 -4.85
C PRO A 66 -7.67 7.24 -3.92
N LEU A 67 -8.17 6.08 -3.53
CA LEU A 67 -7.44 5.17 -2.65
C LEU A 67 -6.14 4.69 -3.31
N LEU A 68 -6.22 4.30 -4.57
CA LEU A 68 -5.04 3.78 -5.30
C LEU A 68 -3.89 4.78 -5.27
N THR A 69 -4.15 6.04 -5.60
CA THR A 69 -3.13 7.08 -5.62
C THR A 69 -2.51 7.30 -4.25
N TYR A 70 -3.35 7.28 -3.22
CA TYR A 70 -2.91 7.47 -1.84
C TYR A 70 -1.92 6.37 -1.42
N ILE A 71 -2.27 5.11 -1.67
CA ILE A 71 -1.41 3.99 -1.29
C ILE A 71 -0.15 3.96 -2.17
N CYS A 72 -0.27 4.25 -3.47
CA CYS A 72 0.89 4.32 -4.36
C CYS A 72 1.92 5.35 -3.86
N LYS A 73 1.47 6.46 -3.32
CA LYS A 73 2.36 7.47 -2.77
C LYS A 73 3.14 6.92 -1.57
N ILE A 74 2.47 6.17 -0.70
CA ILE A 74 3.12 5.55 0.45
C ILE A 74 4.15 4.52 -0.03
N VAL A 75 3.77 3.66 -0.97
CA VAL A 75 4.65 2.64 -1.54
C VAL A 75 5.88 3.30 -2.18
N ARG A 76 5.66 4.34 -2.97
CA ARG A 76 6.74 5.05 -3.65
C ARG A 76 7.71 5.66 -2.65
N ASN A 77 7.20 6.32 -1.62
CA ASN A 77 8.06 6.97 -0.62
C ASN A 77 8.92 5.95 0.13
N ILE A 78 8.34 4.83 0.52
CA ILE A 78 9.07 3.76 1.21
C ILE A 78 10.12 3.17 0.26
N SER A 79 9.75 2.91 -0.99
CA SER A 79 10.63 2.32 -1.99
C SER A 79 11.83 3.23 -2.29
N LEU A 80 11.60 4.54 -2.36
CA LEU A 80 12.68 5.49 -2.61
C LEU A 80 13.66 5.53 -1.43
N LYS A 81 13.18 5.40 -0.20
CA LYS A 81 14.06 5.34 0.97
C LYS A 81 15.00 4.14 0.88
N ILE A 82 14.47 2.99 0.49
CA ILE A 82 15.29 1.78 0.31
C ILE A 82 16.29 2.00 -0.82
N TYR A 83 15.85 2.56 -1.94
CA TYR A 83 16.71 2.81 -3.09
C TYR A 83 17.89 3.71 -2.71
N TYR A 84 17.62 4.82 -2.05
CA TYR A 84 18.68 5.76 -1.66
C TYR A 84 19.61 5.18 -0.59
N ARG A 85 19.10 4.32 0.27
CA ARG A 85 19.94 3.67 1.28
C ARG A 85 20.95 2.72 0.68
N LYS A 86 20.63 2.11 -0.46
CA LYS A 86 21.52 1.16 -1.13
C LYS A 86 22.59 1.83 -1.97
N GLU A 87 22.45 3.11 -2.21
CA GLU A 87 23.43 3.90 -2.90
C GLU A 87 24.46 4.45 -1.91
#